data_da72bd1e22bd6f33458563f395e0a588
#
_entry.id   da72bd1e22bd6f33458563f395e0a588
#
_cell.length_a   1.000
_cell.length_b   1.000
_cell.length_c   1.000
_cell.angle_alpha   90.00
_cell.angle_beta   90.00
_cell.angle_gamma   90.00
#
_symmetry.space_group_name_H-M   'P 1'
#
loop_
_entity.id
_entity.type
_entity.pdbx_description
1 polymer ?
#
loop_
_entity_poly.entity_id
_entity_poly.type
_entity_poly.pdbx_seq_one_letter_code
_entity_poly.pdbx_strand_id
1 'polypeptide(L)'
;MHYEVLGRGRPVIFLHGWFGSWKYWITSMQVASTSYRAYALDLWGFGDTTHNVLGYSLEQQSALLDRFLNEMGIGKIALVTHGLGSLVGMKFAASPQNVGRVDRIMAVNCPLAYEAVSPRLKVEAPSLTELTDWLSSRTPEANTALSDSGKADPRAISASMVGLQADNLYSSFRNLGSPIPLLLVYGEKDQAIYPPVDNTGLSSMTHPVFLENSGHFPMIDETIKFNRLLTDFLALESGQNPSELQMKEEWRRRVR
;
A
#
# COMPACT_ATOMS: atom_id res chain seq x y z
N MET A 1 -4.51 17.09 -7.91
CA MET A 1 -4.02 15.73 -7.64
C MET A 1 -3.08 15.34 -8.76
N HIS A 2 -1.92 14.80 -8.41
CA HIS A 2 -0.93 14.26 -9.35
C HIS A 2 -1.06 12.73 -9.47
N TYR A 3 -0.86 12.20 -10.65
CA TYR A 3 -0.79 10.76 -10.90
C TYR A 3 0.02 10.47 -12.17
N GLU A 4 0.56 9.26 -12.24
CA GLU A 4 1.21 8.72 -13.44
C GLU A 4 0.50 7.46 -13.91
N VAL A 5 0.60 7.17 -15.22
CA VAL A 5 -0.09 6.02 -15.81
C VAL A 5 0.79 5.32 -16.85
N LEU A 6 0.79 3.98 -16.78
CA LEU A 6 1.48 3.10 -17.74
C LEU A 6 0.55 1.96 -18.18
N GLY A 7 0.72 1.51 -19.41
CA GLY A 7 0.06 0.31 -19.95
C GLY A 7 -1.39 0.50 -20.36
N ARG A 8 -2.09 -0.64 -20.55
CA ARG A 8 -3.48 -0.73 -21.02
C ARG A 8 -4.17 -1.91 -20.34
N GLY A 9 -5.50 -1.96 -20.38
CA GLY A 9 -6.30 -3.08 -19.85
C GLY A 9 -6.95 -2.77 -18.51
N ARG A 10 -7.12 -3.79 -17.66
CA ARG A 10 -7.78 -3.64 -16.35
C ARG A 10 -6.99 -2.69 -15.46
N PRO A 11 -7.66 -1.76 -14.76
CA PRO A 11 -6.97 -0.77 -13.95
C PRO A 11 -6.42 -1.38 -12.66
N VAL A 12 -5.17 -1.02 -12.37
CA VAL A 12 -4.50 -1.25 -11.08
C VAL A 12 -4.07 0.09 -10.53
N ILE A 13 -4.43 0.39 -9.28
CA ILE A 13 -4.09 1.64 -8.62
C ILE A 13 -3.02 1.38 -7.57
N PHE A 14 -1.91 2.10 -7.66
CA PHE A 14 -0.83 2.11 -6.69
C PHE A 14 -0.96 3.32 -5.77
N LEU A 15 -1.00 3.08 -4.45
CA LEU A 15 -1.05 4.11 -3.42
C LEU A 15 0.18 4.00 -2.52
N HIS A 16 0.94 5.09 -2.45
CA HIS A 16 2.17 5.15 -1.65
C HIS A 16 1.91 5.26 -0.14
N GLY A 17 2.96 5.06 0.66
CA GLY A 17 2.98 5.17 2.12
C GLY A 17 3.27 6.59 2.62
N TRP A 18 3.72 6.68 3.90
CA TRP A 18 4.03 7.96 4.56
C TRP A 18 5.26 8.68 4.02
N PHE A 19 6.10 7.98 3.26
CA PHE A 19 7.36 8.52 2.73
C PHE A 19 7.45 8.27 1.24
N GLY A 20 7.81 9.30 0.49
CA GLY A 20 7.92 9.22 -0.95
C GLY A 20 6.64 9.63 -1.69
N SER A 21 6.49 9.10 -2.87
CA SER A 21 5.44 9.44 -3.83
C SER A 21 5.18 8.25 -4.76
N TRP A 22 4.45 8.48 -5.85
CA TRP A 22 4.30 7.53 -6.95
C TRP A 22 5.62 6.94 -7.45
N LYS A 23 6.75 7.65 -7.30
CA LYS A 23 8.05 7.32 -7.90
C LYS A 23 8.58 5.94 -7.50
N TYR A 24 8.44 5.54 -6.25
CA TYR A 24 8.95 4.22 -5.86
C TYR A 24 8.13 3.04 -6.41
N TRP A 25 6.98 3.33 -7.04
CA TRP A 25 6.19 2.34 -7.75
C TRP A 25 6.61 2.15 -9.22
N ILE A 26 7.52 2.99 -9.77
CA ILE A 26 7.88 2.98 -11.20
C ILE A 26 8.18 1.58 -11.71
N THR A 27 9.06 0.83 -11.04
CA THR A 27 9.45 -0.53 -11.47
C THR A 27 8.26 -1.49 -11.41
N SER A 28 7.43 -1.41 -10.36
CA SER A 28 6.23 -2.25 -10.23
C SER A 28 5.16 -1.87 -11.26
N MET A 29 4.99 -0.59 -11.56
CA MET A 29 4.10 -0.12 -12.62
C MET A 29 4.56 -0.62 -14.00
N GLN A 30 5.86 -0.58 -14.29
CA GLN A 30 6.43 -1.11 -15.54
C GLN A 30 6.11 -2.60 -15.71
N VAL A 31 6.29 -3.39 -14.67
CA VAL A 31 5.95 -4.82 -14.67
C VAL A 31 4.45 -5.03 -14.87
N ALA A 32 3.62 -4.35 -14.07
CA ALA A 32 2.16 -4.46 -14.18
C ALA A 32 1.63 -3.99 -15.54
N SER A 33 2.27 -2.98 -16.16
CA SER A 33 1.83 -2.36 -17.41
C SER A 33 1.86 -3.29 -18.62
N THR A 34 2.51 -4.43 -18.51
CA THR A 34 2.52 -5.46 -19.57
C THR A 34 1.12 -6.06 -19.79
N SER A 35 0.26 -6.09 -18.78
CA SER A 35 -1.07 -6.72 -18.84
C SER A 35 -2.19 -5.86 -18.24
N TYR A 36 -1.84 -4.78 -17.54
CA TYR A 36 -2.77 -3.90 -16.82
C TYR A 36 -2.53 -2.43 -17.17
N ARG A 37 -3.52 -1.60 -16.89
CA ARG A 37 -3.36 -0.15 -16.87
C ARG A 37 -3.04 0.27 -15.45
N ALA A 38 -1.75 0.52 -15.19
CA ALA A 38 -1.22 0.86 -13.88
C ALA A 38 -1.25 2.38 -13.67
N TYR A 39 -1.92 2.82 -12.62
CA TYR A 39 -1.94 4.21 -12.17
C TYR A 39 -1.25 4.29 -10.81
N ALA A 40 -0.39 5.28 -10.58
CA ALA A 40 0.14 5.59 -9.27
C ALA A 40 -0.22 7.03 -8.91
N LEU A 41 -0.84 7.20 -7.74
CA LEU A 41 -1.38 8.47 -7.27
C LEU A 41 -0.51 9.02 -6.14
N ASP A 42 -0.33 10.35 -6.14
CA ASP A 42 0.16 11.07 -4.97
C ASP A 42 -1.02 11.48 -4.08
N LEU A 43 -1.02 11.05 -2.84
CA LEU A 43 -2.01 11.39 -1.84
C LEU A 43 -1.89 12.87 -1.41
N TRP A 44 -2.93 13.44 -0.78
CA TRP A 44 -2.88 14.79 -0.24
C TRP A 44 -1.71 14.97 0.74
N GLY A 45 -0.90 16.01 0.53
CA GLY A 45 0.27 16.30 1.36
C GLY A 45 1.53 15.55 0.98
N PHE A 46 1.55 14.84 -0.18
CA PHE A 46 2.69 14.08 -0.66
C PHE A 46 2.98 14.35 -2.13
N GLY A 47 4.23 14.09 -2.53
CA GLY A 47 4.69 14.18 -3.92
C GLY A 47 4.38 15.53 -4.55
N ASP A 48 3.76 15.51 -5.72
CA ASP A 48 3.38 16.70 -6.49
C ASP A 48 1.87 17.02 -6.36
N THR A 49 1.14 16.33 -5.47
CA THR A 49 -0.24 16.69 -5.12
C THR A 49 -0.27 17.86 -4.14
N THR A 50 -1.23 18.76 -4.31
CA THR A 50 -1.38 19.98 -3.50
C THR A 50 -1.41 19.68 -2.00
N HIS A 51 -0.71 20.49 -1.22
CA HIS A 51 -0.76 20.47 0.24
C HIS A 51 -2.04 21.15 0.73
N ASN A 52 -3.07 20.35 0.96
CA ASN A 52 -4.34 20.82 1.51
C ASN A 52 -4.58 20.11 2.86
N VAL A 53 -4.37 20.84 3.95
CA VAL A 53 -4.49 20.29 5.33
C VAL A 53 -5.86 19.69 5.60
N LEU A 54 -6.93 20.24 5.00
CA LEU A 54 -8.28 19.69 5.13
C LEU A 54 -8.45 18.33 4.44
N GLY A 55 -7.50 17.95 3.56
CA GLY A 55 -7.49 16.69 2.82
C GLY A 55 -6.73 15.54 3.50
N TYR A 56 -6.14 15.75 4.69
CA TYR A 56 -5.17 14.79 5.26
C TYR A 56 -5.80 13.66 6.06
N SER A 57 -7.08 13.77 6.46
CA SER A 57 -7.75 12.65 7.14
C SER A 57 -7.91 11.44 6.23
N LEU A 58 -8.02 10.23 6.79
CA LEU A 58 -8.21 9.00 6.01
C LEU A 58 -9.49 9.05 5.17
N GLU A 59 -10.54 9.71 5.66
CA GLU A 59 -11.79 9.96 4.92
C GLU A 59 -11.53 10.78 3.67
N GLN A 60 -10.78 11.88 3.78
CA GLN A 60 -10.51 12.77 2.67
C GLN A 60 -9.53 12.16 1.67
N GLN A 61 -8.56 11.38 2.12
CA GLN A 61 -7.68 10.60 1.24
C GLN A 61 -8.48 9.53 0.47
N SER A 62 -9.41 8.85 1.14
CA SER A 62 -10.33 7.91 0.49
C SER A 62 -11.25 8.60 -0.52
N ALA A 63 -11.76 9.80 -0.20
CA ALA A 63 -12.56 10.61 -1.11
C ALA A 63 -11.75 11.10 -2.33
N LEU A 64 -10.44 11.35 -2.16
CA LEU A 64 -9.55 11.67 -3.28
C LEU A 64 -9.49 10.52 -4.28
N LEU A 65 -9.34 9.27 -3.79
CA LEU A 65 -9.35 8.08 -4.63
C LEU A 65 -10.69 7.91 -5.34
N ASP A 66 -11.79 8.07 -4.62
CA ASP A 66 -13.14 7.98 -5.19
C ASP A 66 -13.35 9.00 -6.32
N ARG A 67 -12.98 10.25 -6.06
CA ARG A 67 -13.05 11.31 -7.05
C ARG A 67 -12.22 11.02 -8.29
N PHE A 68 -10.97 10.55 -8.10
CA PHE A 68 -10.11 10.15 -9.21
C PHE A 68 -10.77 9.09 -10.09
N LEU A 69 -11.28 8.02 -9.48
CA LEU A 69 -11.91 6.92 -10.21
C LEU A 69 -13.14 7.37 -10.98
N ASN A 70 -13.94 8.25 -10.39
CA ASN A 70 -15.15 8.80 -11.03
C ASN A 70 -14.79 9.72 -12.21
N GLU A 71 -13.80 10.63 -12.04
CA GLU A 71 -13.35 11.53 -13.11
C GLU A 71 -12.72 10.76 -14.28
N MET A 72 -12.05 9.62 -13.99
CA MET A 72 -11.44 8.76 -15.02
C MET A 72 -12.42 7.73 -15.60
N GLY A 73 -13.66 7.65 -15.13
CA GLY A 73 -14.63 6.64 -15.56
C GLY A 73 -14.24 5.21 -15.21
N ILE A 74 -13.47 5.02 -14.11
CA ILE A 74 -12.98 3.72 -13.68
C ILE A 74 -13.97 3.08 -12.69
N GLY A 75 -14.53 1.92 -13.05
CA GLY A 75 -15.50 1.20 -12.21
C GLY A 75 -14.82 0.30 -11.18
N LYS A 76 -14.24 -0.82 -11.61
CA LYS A 76 -13.64 -1.84 -10.75
C LYS A 76 -12.11 -1.85 -10.87
N ILE A 77 -11.41 -1.95 -9.75
CA ILE A 77 -9.95 -1.83 -9.65
C ILE A 77 -9.32 -2.96 -8.84
N ALA A 78 -8.04 -3.25 -9.10
CA ALA A 78 -7.14 -3.84 -8.11
C ALA A 78 -6.36 -2.72 -7.43
N LEU A 79 -6.06 -2.88 -6.14
CA LEU A 79 -5.25 -1.96 -5.35
C LEU A 79 -3.91 -2.61 -5.00
N VAL A 80 -2.83 -1.85 -5.17
CA VAL A 80 -1.49 -2.15 -4.65
C VAL A 80 -1.08 -0.98 -3.78
N THR A 81 -0.95 -1.22 -2.48
CA THR A 81 -0.90 -0.15 -1.49
C THR A 81 0.24 -0.34 -0.52
N HIS A 82 0.74 0.75 0.06
CA HIS A 82 1.81 0.70 1.05
C HIS A 82 1.47 1.60 2.24
N GLY A 83 1.68 1.13 3.46
CA GLY A 83 1.53 1.90 4.69
C GLY A 83 0.23 2.72 4.74
N LEU A 84 0.34 4.06 4.65
CA LEU A 84 -0.80 4.98 4.57
C LEU A 84 -1.77 4.61 3.43
N GLY A 85 -1.24 4.31 2.24
CA GLY A 85 -2.07 3.92 1.10
C GLY A 85 -2.90 2.67 1.37
N SER A 86 -2.42 1.75 2.24
CA SER A 86 -3.19 0.57 2.65
C SER A 86 -4.38 0.95 3.54
N LEU A 87 -4.20 1.90 4.45
CA LEU A 87 -5.30 2.44 5.25
C LEU A 87 -6.36 3.13 4.38
N VAL A 88 -5.90 3.93 3.42
CA VAL A 88 -6.78 4.61 2.44
C VAL A 88 -7.54 3.59 1.60
N GLY A 89 -6.87 2.56 1.08
CA GLY A 89 -7.48 1.50 0.28
C GLY A 89 -8.52 0.69 1.05
N MET A 90 -8.25 0.34 2.31
CA MET A 90 -9.21 -0.34 3.18
C MET A 90 -10.41 0.54 3.52
N LYS A 91 -10.18 1.82 3.84
CA LYS A 91 -11.25 2.80 4.09
C LYS A 91 -12.15 2.97 2.87
N PHE A 92 -11.54 3.08 1.68
CA PHE A 92 -12.27 3.13 0.41
C PHE A 92 -13.12 1.89 0.18
N ALA A 93 -12.52 0.70 0.34
CA ALA A 93 -13.20 -0.58 0.11
C ALA A 93 -14.33 -0.84 1.12
N ALA A 94 -14.18 -0.39 2.36
CA ALA A 94 -15.18 -0.54 3.42
C ALA A 94 -16.34 0.45 3.32
N SER A 95 -16.23 1.47 2.46
CA SER A 95 -17.31 2.45 2.29
C SER A 95 -18.50 1.86 1.53
N PRO A 96 -19.75 2.02 2.02
CA PRO A 96 -20.93 1.45 1.39
C PRO A 96 -21.12 1.85 -0.08
N GLN A 97 -20.74 3.08 -0.45
CA GLN A 97 -20.82 3.58 -1.83
C GLN A 97 -19.83 2.89 -2.79
N ASN A 98 -18.81 2.21 -2.27
CA ASN A 98 -17.74 1.59 -3.04
C ASN A 98 -17.84 0.05 -3.11
N VAL A 99 -18.95 -0.52 -2.63
CA VAL A 99 -19.18 -1.97 -2.69
C VAL A 99 -19.04 -2.46 -4.13
N GLY A 100 -18.22 -3.50 -4.32
CA GLY A 100 -17.97 -4.12 -5.63
C GLY A 100 -16.95 -3.37 -6.52
N ARG A 101 -16.45 -2.21 -6.09
CA ARG A 101 -15.45 -1.44 -6.87
C ARG A 101 -14.01 -1.93 -6.68
N VAL A 102 -13.73 -2.68 -5.62
CA VAL A 102 -12.40 -3.26 -5.37
C VAL A 102 -12.45 -4.76 -5.62
N ASP A 103 -11.62 -5.23 -6.56
CA ASP A 103 -11.51 -6.64 -6.91
C ASP A 103 -10.60 -7.39 -5.93
N ARG A 104 -9.46 -6.79 -5.57
CA ARG A 104 -8.43 -7.33 -4.68
C ARG A 104 -7.51 -6.23 -4.17
N ILE A 105 -6.83 -6.51 -3.05
CA ILE A 105 -5.86 -5.58 -2.45
C ILE A 105 -4.56 -6.33 -2.15
N MET A 106 -3.43 -5.81 -2.63
CA MET A 106 -2.09 -6.14 -2.15
C MET A 106 -1.65 -4.99 -1.25
N ALA A 107 -1.55 -5.25 0.05
CA ALA A 107 -1.23 -4.24 1.06
C ALA A 107 0.16 -4.51 1.64
N VAL A 108 1.09 -3.59 1.39
CA VAL A 108 2.49 -3.70 1.78
C VAL A 108 2.71 -2.95 3.10
N ASN A 109 3.32 -3.60 4.06
CA ASN A 109 3.59 -3.05 5.40
C ASN A 109 2.37 -2.26 5.94
N CYS A 110 1.22 -2.93 5.93
CA CYS A 110 -0.05 -2.37 6.36
C CYS A 110 -0.21 -2.55 7.87
N PRO A 111 -0.36 -1.48 8.66
CA PRO A 111 -0.73 -1.63 10.06
C PRO A 111 -2.21 -2.03 10.16
N LEU A 112 -2.48 -3.17 10.80
CA LEU A 112 -3.86 -3.63 11.04
C LEU A 112 -4.50 -2.97 12.27
N ALA A 113 -3.69 -2.33 13.10
CA ALA A 113 -4.11 -1.59 14.29
C ALA A 113 -3.11 -0.47 14.61
N TYR A 114 -3.53 0.49 15.42
CA TYR A 114 -2.65 1.60 15.85
C TYR A 114 -1.39 1.10 16.57
N GLU A 115 -1.52 0.05 17.38
CA GLU A 115 -0.42 -0.56 18.14
C GLU A 115 0.66 -1.16 17.23
N ALA A 116 0.27 -1.58 16.02
CA ALA A 116 1.19 -2.14 15.02
C ALA A 116 2.14 -1.09 14.41
N VAL A 117 1.99 0.19 14.73
CA VAL A 117 2.86 1.26 14.25
C VAL A 117 3.93 1.60 15.27
N SER A 118 5.17 1.78 14.83
CA SER A 118 6.28 2.22 15.67
C SER A 118 5.99 3.57 16.35
N PRO A 119 6.39 3.76 17.62
CA PRO A 119 6.29 5.04 18.32
C PRO A 119 6.94 6.22 17.58
N ARG A 120 7.97 5.97 16.77
CA ARG A 120 8.64 7.01 15.97
C ARG A 120 7.74 7.69 14.95
N LEU A 121 6.69 6.99 14.47
CA LEU A 121 5.70 7.55 13.54
C LEU A 121 4.53 8.25 14.25
N LYS A 122 4.39 8.05 15.55
CA LYS A 122 3.27 8.54 16.36
C LYS A 122 3.52 9.91 17.00
N VAL A 123 4.56 10.60 16.57
CA VAL A 123 4.88 11.95 17.06
C VAL A 123 4.14 13.01 16.26
N GLU A 124 3.88 14.18 16.86
CA GLU A 124 3.06 15.24 16.27
C GLU A 124 3.65 15.84 14.99
N ALA A 125 4.96 15.97 14.89
CA ALA A 125 5.65 16.48 13.72
C ALA A 125 6.93 15.69 13.47
N PRO A 126 6.84 14.52 12.85
CA PRO A 126 8.01 13.67 12.62
C PRO A 126 8.99 14.33 11.65
N SER A 127 10.28 14.16 11.92
CA SER A 127 11.35 14.55 10.97
C SER A 127 11.36 13.60 9.78
N LEU A 128 10.96 14.09 8.62
CA LEU A 128 10.88 13.27 7.40
C LEU A 128 12.24 12.72 6.99
N THR A 129 13.30 13.52 7.12
CA THR A 129 14.66 13.10 6.78
C THR A 129 15.12 11.97 7.69
N GLU A 130 14.96 12.13 9.02
CA GLU A 130 15.33 11.10 9.99
C GLU A 130 14.54 9.80 9.79
N LEU A 131 13.25 9.91 9.48
CA LEU A 131 12.41 8.75 9.21
C LEU A 131 12.80 8.06 7.90
N THR A 132 13.07 8.82 6.85
CA THR A 132 13.51 8.26 5.57
C THR A 132 14.87 7.57 5.72
N ASP A 133 15.82 8.20 6.43
CA ASP A 133 17.13 7.63 6.72
C ASP A 133 17.06 6.36 7.58
N TRP A 134 16.11 6.33 8.49
CA TRP A 134 15.88 5.16 9.35
C TRP A 134 15.28 3.99 8.59
N LEU A 135 14.39 4.24 7.61
CA LEU A 135 13.60 3.21 6.93
C LEU A 135 14.16 2.78 5.58
N SER A 136 15.08 3.57 4.99
CA SER A 136 15.60 3.26 3.65
C SER A 136 16.91 2.46 3.70
N SER A 137 17.12 1.64 2.67
CA SER A 137 18.32 0.81 2.50
C SER A 137 19.56 1.59 2.01
N ARG A 138 19.53 2.90 1.86
CA ARG A 138 20.62 3.80 1.38
C ARG A 138 21.32 3.34 0.09
N THR A 139 20.58 2.66 -0.79
CA THR A 139 21.07 2.30 -2.13
C THR A 139 20.78 3.44 -3.13
N PRO A 140 21.50 3.54 -4.28
CA PRO A 140 21.18 4.51 -5.32
C PRO A 140 19.74 4.40 -5.79
N GLU A 141 19.20 3.19 -5.90
CA GLU A 141 17.82 2.90 -6.28
C GLU A 141 16.84 3.46 -5.24
N ALA A 142 17.08 3.21 -3.95
CA ALA A 142 16.26 3.74 -2.88
C ALA A 142 16.31 5.27 -2.84
N ASN A 143 17.50 5.87 -2.99
CA ASN A 143 17.65 7.33 -3.02
C ASN A 143 16.85 7.96 -4.17
N THR A 144 16.87 7.35 -5.36
CA THR A 144 16.08 7.81 -6.51
C THR A 144 14.57 7.66 -6.25
N ALA A 145 14.14 6.48 -5.78
CA ALA A 145 12.74 6.16 -5.53
C ALA A 145 12.13 7.04 -4.43
N LEU A 146 12.93 7.39 -3.41
CA LEU A 146 12.49 8.17 -2.25
C LEU A 146 12.88 9.66 -2.34
N SER A 147 13.31 10.13 -3.51
CA SER A 147 13.75 11.53 -3.71
C SER A 147 12.69 12.58 -3.35
N ASP A 148 11.41 12.21 -3.38
CA ASP A 148 10.29 13.10 -3.02
C ASP A 148 9.88 13.02 -1.54
N SER A 149 10.56 12.21 -0.70
CA SER A 149 10.20 12.08 0.71
C SER A 149 10.20 13.43 1.45
N GLY A 150 11.11 14.32 1.10
CA GLY A 150 11.17 15.66 1.67
C GLY A 150 10.02 16.60 1.27
N LYS A 151 9.21 16.25 0.28
CA LYS A 151 8.03 17.01 -0.13
C LYS A 151 6.80 16.70 0.74
N ALA A 152 6.84 15.64 1.56
CA ALA A 152 5.70 15.28 2.39
C ALA A 152 5.41 16.35 3.46
N ASP A 153 4.13 16.56 3.77
CA ASP A 153 3.71 17.39 4.90
C ASP A 153 3.62 16.51 6.17
N PRO A 154 4.41 16.77 7.23
CA PRO A 154 4.36 15.98 8.47
C PRO A 154 2.96 15.91 9.09
N ARG A 155 2.13 16.94 8.88
CA ARG A 155 0.73 16.96 9.36
C ARG A 155 -0.14 15.91 8.71
N ALA A 156 0.18 15.49 7.47
CA ALA A 156 -0.54 14.40 6.81
C ALA A 156 -0.26 13.05 7.48
N ILE A 157 0.98 12.84 7.98
CA ILE A 157 1.33 11.67 8.76
C ILE A 157 0.54 11.65 10.07
N SER A 158 0.59 12.75 10.84
CA SER A 158 -0.11 12.89 12.12
C SER A 158 -1.63 12.70 11.97
N ALA A 159 -2.24 13.28 10.94
CA ALA A 159 -3.67 13.13 10.66
C ALA A 159 -4.08 11.68 10.40
N SER A 160 -3.22 10.92 9.68
CA SER A 160 -3.47 9.49 9.42
C SER A 160 -3.36 8.64 10.69
N MET A 161 -2.46 8.99 11.62
CA MET A 161 -2.33 8.32 12.92
C MET A 161 -3.57 8.54 13.80
N VAL A 162 -4.13 9.75 13.79
CA VAL A 162 -5.41 10.03 14.46
C VAL A 162 -6.53 9.16 13.89
N GLY A 163 -6.63 9.06 12.57
CA GLY A 163 -7.63 8.22 11.92
C GLY A 163 -7.45 6.73 12.23
N LEU A 164 -6.21 6.23 12.25
CA LEU A 164 -5.92 4.84 12.58
C LEU A 164 -6.22 4.51 14.06
N GLN A 165 -6.02 5.47 14.97
CA GLN A 165 -6.35 5.31 16.37
C GLN A 165 -7.87 5.33 16.63
N ALA A 166 -8.60 6.15 15.88
CA ALA A 166 -10.05 6.30 16.04
C ALA A 166 -10.85 5.13 15.46
N ASP A 167 -10.37 4.54 14.36
CA ASP A 167 -11.10 3.54 13.59
C ASP A 167 -10.38 2.18 13.58
N ASN A 168 -11.12 1.11 13.85
CA ASN A 168 -10.65 -0.25 13.56
C ASN A 168 -10.91 -0.58 12.09
N LEU A 169 -10.10 0.00 11.19
CA LEU A 169 -10.25 -0.12 9.74
C LEU A 169 -10.21 -1.56 9.25
N TYR A 170 -9.29 -2.37 9.79
CA TYR A 170 -9.21 -3.78 9.40
C TYR A 170 -10.45 -4.57 9.82
N SER A 171 -11.00 -4.30 10.99
CA SER A 171 -12.26 -4.93 11.41
C SER A 171 -13.43 -4.57 10.49
N SER A 172 -13.54 -3.29 10.12
CA SER A 172 -14.56 -2.82 9.16
C SER A 172 -14.38 -3.49 7.80
N PHE A 173 -13.15 -3.58 7.31
CA PHE A 173 -12.82 -4.26 6.06
C PHE A 173 -13.11 -5.76 6.11
N ARG A 174 -12.70 -6.45 7.18
CA ARG A 174 -12.91 -7.88 7.37
C ARG A 174 -14.38 -8.29 7.39
N ASN A 175 -15.24 -7.42 7.91
CA ASN A 175 -16.66 -7.67 8.10
C ASN A 175 -17.53 -7.26 6.88
N LEU A 176 -16.90 -7.01 5.72
CA LEU A 176 -17.65 -6.76 4.49
C LEU A 176 -18.52 -7.94 4.13
N GLY A 177 -19.75 -7.67 3.69
CA GLY A 177 -20.69 -8.71 3.25
C GLY A 177 -20.21 -9.52 2.03
N SER A 178 -19.27 -8.96 1.25
CA SER A 178 -18.55 -9.65 0.18
C SER A 178 -17.06 -9.54 0.44
N PRO A 179 -16.39 -10.63 0.87
CA PRO A 179 -14.98 -10.62 1.20
C PRO A 179 -14.12 -10.25 -0.03
N ILE A 180 -13.17 -9.36 0.18
CA ILE A 180 -12.20 -8.94 -0.85
C ILE A 180 -10.88 -9.69 -0.59
N PRO A 181 -10.30 -10.35 -1.61
CA PRO A 181 -8.98 -10.96 -1.50
C PRO A 181 -7.93 -9.92 -1.07
N LEU A 182 -7.25 -10.18 0.06
CA LEU A 182 -6.24 -9.32 0.65
C LEU A 182 -4.93 -10.08 0.82
N LEU A 183 -3.91 -9.68 0.07
CA LEU A 183 -2.53 -10.12 0.26
C LEU A 183 -1.79 -9.10 1.12
N LEU A 184 -1.41 -9.49 2.33
CA LEU A 184 -0.55 -8.69 3.20
C LEU A 184 0.91 -9.04 2.92
N VAL A 185 1.73 -8.05 2.55
CA VAL A 185 3.16 -8.26 2.30
C VAL A 185 3.96 -7.48 3.34
N TYR A 186 4.75 -8.18 4.13
CA TYR A 186 5.59 -7.57 5.16
C TYR A 186 7.06 -7.81 4.88
N GLY A 187 7.88 -6.77 5.05
CA GLY A 187 9.32 -6.93 5.17
C GLY A 187 9.67 -7.36 6.60
N GLU A 188 10.39 -8.46 6.77
CA GLU A 188 10.76 -8.96 8.12
C GLU A 188 11.66 -8.01 8.90
N LYS A 189 12.37 -7.13 8.20
CA LYS A 189 13.26 -6.11 8.79
C LYS A 189 12.59 -4.75 8.96
N ASP A 190 11.28 -4.64 8.71
CA ASP A 190 10.56 -3.36 8.90
C ASP A 190 10.52 -2.99 10.38
N GLN A 191 11.01 -1.79 10.68
CA GLN A 191 11.01 -1.22 12.03
C GLN A 191 9.85 -0.26 12.27
N ALA A 192 9.11 0.07 11.22
CA ALA A 192 7.99 1.02 11.28
C ALA A 192 6.66 0.35 11.54
N ILE A 193 6.43 -0.82 10.93
CA ILE A 193 5.15 -1.54 11.00
C ILE A 193 5.40 -2.97 11.48
N TYR A 194 4.72 -3.32 12.55
CA TYR A 194 4.77 -4.66 13.11
C TYR A 194 3.67 -5.53 12.49
N PRO A 195 4.05 -6.66 11.87
CA PRO A 195 3.06 -7.60 11.33
C PRO A 195 2.24 -8.24 12.45
N PRO A 196 1.06 -8.82 12.15
CA PRO A 196 0.32 -9.61 13.11
C PRO A 196 1.17 -10.78 13.61
N VAL A 197 1.09 -11.07 14.92
CA VAL A 197 1.88 -12.14 15.58
C VAL A 197 1.48 -13.51 15.05
N ASP A 198 0.21 -13.67 14.70
CA ASP A 198 -0.36 -14.88 14.12
C ASP A 198 -1.52 -14.51 13.18
N ASN A 199 -2.14 -15.52 12.59
CA ASN A 199 -3.27 -15.33 11.69
C ASN A 199 -4.62 -15.23 12.44
N THR A 200 -4.61 -15.19 13.77
CA THR A 200 -5.83 -15.08 14.57
C THR A 200 -6.52 -13.74 14.29
N GLY A 201 -7.77 -13.82 13.91
CA GLY A 201 -8.54 -12.61 13.55
C GLY A 201 -8.36 -12.13 12.12
N LEU A 202 -7.53 -12.77 11.30
CA LEU A 202 -7.51 -12.51 9.86
C LEU A 202 -8.76 -13.13 9.20
N SER A 203 -9.24 -12.47 8.13
CA SER A 203 -10.28 -13.01 7.26
C SER A 203 -9.75 -14.25 6.52
N SER A 204 -10.63 -15.20 6.19
CA SER A 204 -10.27 -16.36 5.35
C SER A 204 -9.73 -15.96 3.95
N MET A 205 -10.03 -14.74 3.49
CA MET A 205 -9.56 -14.18 2.23
C MET A 205 -8.31 -13.28 2.42
N THR A 206 -7.72 -13.28 3.63
CA THR A 206 -6.49 -12.54 3.94
C THR A 206 -5.32 -13.49 4.08
N HIS A 207 -4.25 -13.26 3.33
CA HIS A 207 -3.04 -14.09 3.37
C HIS A 207 -1.80 -13.23 3.60
N PRO A 208 -1.04 -13.45 4.69
CA PRO A 208 0.22 -12.76 4.93
C PRO A 208 1.39 -13.46 4.22
N VAL A 209 2.29 -12.67 3.65
CA VAL A 209 3.56 -13.10 3.05
C VAL A 209 4.68 -12.24 3.62
N PHE A 210 5.81 -12.86 3.93
CA PHE A 210 6.97 -12.21 4.51
C PHE A 210 8.15 -12.25 3.54
N LEU A 211 8.82 -11.11 3.38
CA LEU A 211 10.03 -10.96 2.59
C LEU A 211 11.23 -10.78 3.53
N GLU A 212 12.06 -11.83 3.64
CA GLU A 212 13.10 -11.98 4.66
C GLU A 212 14.19 -10.90 4.63
N ASN A 213 14.47 -10.34 3.45
CA ASN A 213 15.53 -9.35 3.29
C ASN A 213 15.02 -7.93 3.11
N SER A 214 13.73 -7.72 3.25
CA SER A 214 13.08 -6.41 3.08
C SER A 214 12.84 -5.71 4.41
N GLY A 215 13.01 -4.39 4.40
CA GLY A 215 12.54 -3.47 5.44
C GLY A 215 11.20 -2.85 5.09
N HIS A 216 11.12 -1.52 5.27
CA HIS A 216 9.88 -0.78 5.02
C HIS A 216 9.49 -0.67 3.54
N PHE A 217 10.42 -0.90 2.61
CA PHE A 217 10.20 -0.76 1.16
C PHE A 217 10.46 -2.06 0.40
N PRO A 218 9.67 -3.13 0.57
CA PRO A 218 9.87 -4.41 -0.11
C PRO A 218 9.96 -4.29 -1.64
N MET A 219 9.23 -3.34 -2.23
CA MET A 219 9.26 -3.05 -3.67
C MET A 219 10.60 -2.52 -4.16
N ILE A 220 11.44 -2.01 -3.25
CA ILE A 220 12.80 -1.51 -3.52
C ILE A 220 13.83 -2.56 -3.08
N ASP A 221 13.70 -3.10 -1.86
CA ASP A 221 14.70 -3.96 -1.22
C ASP A 221 14.80 -5.34 -1.90
N GLU A 222 13.67 -5.94 -2.26
CA GLU A 222 13.60 -7.22 -2.97
C GLU A 222 12.75 -7.11 -4.24
N THR A 223 13.07 -6.13 -5.08
CA THR A 223 12.31 -5.74 -6.28
C THR A 223 11.88 -6.92 -7.14
N ILE A 224 12.77 -7.89 -7.40
CA ILE A 224 12.47 -9.04 -8.27
C ILE A 224 11.42 -9.94 -7.64
N LYS A 225 11.56 -10.27 -6.35
CA LYS A 225 10.60 -11.12 -5.63
C LYS A 225 9.26 -10.41 -5.49
N PHE A 226 9.30 -9.13 -5.10
CA PHE A 226 8.11 -8.31 -4.95
C PHE A 226 7.31 -8.24 -6.24
N ASN A 227 7.94 -7.91 -7.36
CA ASN A 227 7.27 -7.76 -8.65
C ASN A 227 6.74 -9.09 -9.20
N ARG A 228 7.40 -10.20 -8.90
CA ARG A 228 6.85 -11.52 -9.23
C ARG A 228 5.60 -11.82 -8.42
N LEU A 229 5.66 -11.60 -7.09
CA LEU A 229 4.50 -11.77 -6.21
C LEU A 229 3.33 -10.88 -6.66
N LEU A 230 3.62 -9.63 -7.03
CA LEU A 230 2.65 -8.70 -7.62
C LEU A 230 1.99 -9.27 -8.87
N THR A 231 2.80 -9.78 -9.81
CA THR A 231 2.29 -10.35 -11.07
C THR A 231 1.40 -11.56 -10.81
N ASP A 232 1.86 -12.49 -9.97
CA ASP A 232 1.12 -13.71 -9.62
C ASP A 232 -0.20 -13.36 -8.91
N PHE A 233 -0.19 -12.39 -7.99
CA PHE A 233 -1.38 -11.92 -7.30
C PHE A 233 -2.40 -11.23 -8.23
N LEU A 234 -1.92 -10.39 -9.15
CA LEU A 234 -2.80 -9.73 -10.12
C LEU A 234 -3.40 -10.70 -11.13
N ALA A 235 -2.71 -11.82 -11.41
CA ALA A 235 -3.16 -12.86 -12.32
C ALA A 235 -4.18 -13.83 -11.71
N LEU A 236 -4.39 -13.85 -10.40
CA LEU A 236 -5.43 -14.65 -9.75
C LEU A 236 -6.80 -14.37 -10.40
N GLU A 237 -7.68 -15.37 -10.44
CA GLU A 237 -9.06 -15.14 -10.84
C GLU A 237 -9.80 -14.24 -9.85
N SER A 238 -10.88 -13.58 -10.30
CA SER A 238 -11.67 -12.71 -9.43
C SER A 238 -12.29 -13.51 -8.29
N GLY A 239 -12.03 -13.10 -7.04
CA GLY A 239 -12.50 -13.81 -5.84
C GLY A 239 -11.67 -15.03 -5.44
N GLN A 240 -10.60 -15.38 -6.16
CA GLN A 240 -9.67 -16.44 -5.78
C GLN A 240 -8.91 -16.08 -4.49
N ASN A 241 -8.72 -17.10 -3.63
CA ASN A 241 -8.04 -16.89 -2.35
C ASN A 241 -6.53 -16.66 -2.54
N PRO A 242 -5.94 -15.60 -1.98
CA PRO A 242 -4.50 -15.37 -2.06
C PRO A 242 -3.63 -16.47 -1.44
N SER A 243 -4.16 -17.32 -0.56
CA SER A 243 -3.44 -18.48 -0.02
C SER A 243 -3.10 -19.53 -1.08
N GLU A 244 -3.77 -19.49 -2.24
CA GLU A 244 -3.49 -20.36 -3.38
C GLU A 244 -2.29 -19.89 -4.20
N LEU A 245 -1.71 -18.72 -3.89
CA LEU A 245 -0.45 -18.29 -4.47
C LEU A 245 0.64 -19.27 -4.06
N GLN A 246 0.96 -20.18 -4.98
CA GLN A 246 2.09 -21.08 -4.81
C GLN A 246 3.38 -20.26 -4.90
N MET A 247 3.94 -19.93 -3.77
CA MET A 247 5.36 -19.56 -3.69
C MET A 247 6.14 -20.80 -4.14
N LYS A 248 6.45 -20.90 -5.45
CA LYS A 248 7.11 -22.05 -6.04
C LYS A 248 8.37 -22.40 -5.24
N GLU A 249 8.60 -23.69 -4.99
CA GLU A 249 9.75 -24.20 -4.21
C GLU A 249 11.12 -23.66 -4.66
N GLU A 250 11.23 -23.15 -5.88
CA GLU A 250 12.43 -22.47 -6.39
C GLU A 250 12.87 -21.25 -5.56
N TRP A 251 11.94 -20.66 -4.79
CA TRP A 251 12.22 -19.54 -3.89
C TRP A 251 12.90 -20.01 -2.60
N ARG A 252 12.62 -21.24 -2.16
CA ARG A 252 13.25 -21.88 -0.99
C ARG A 252 14.65 -22.43 -1.30
N ARG A 253 14.99 -22.68 -2.57
CA ARG A 253 16.25 -23.33 -2.97
C ARG A 253 17.40 -22.41 -3.31
N ARG A 254 17.18 -21.09 -3.48
CA ARG A 254 18.26 -20.12 -3.77
C ARG A 254 18.87 -19.46 -2.54
N VAL A 255 18.51 -19.91 -1.34
CA VAL A 255 19.12 -19.48 -0.07
C VAL A 255 19.85 -20.68 0.52
N ARG A 256 21.00 -21.02 -0.07
CA ARG A 256 22.07 -21.80 0.54
C ARG A 256 23.40 -21.20 0.14
#